data_160d6dc7c2e8841b7303681b28f38c24
#
_entry.id   160d6dc7c2e8841b7303681b28f38c24
#
_cell.length_a   1.000
_cell.length_b   1.000
_cell.length_c   1.000
_cell.angle_alpha   90.00
_cell.angle_beta   90.00
_cell.angle_gamma   90.00
#
_symmetry.space_group_name_H-M   'P 1'
#
loop_
_entity.id
_entity.type
_entity.pdbx_description
1 polymer ?
#
loop_
_entity_poly.entity_id
_entity_poly.type
_entity_poly.pdbx_seq_one_letter_code
_entity_poly.pdbx_strand_id
1 'polypeptide(L)'
;MSFALAITGPTASGKTALSLMLARELGCEIICCDSMQIYREMNIGTAKATPEERDACPHHMLDFLSPLECYSSEDYRIDAMVALREIEKRGAVPLFVGGTGLYIDTVIRGGAVLSPPSSDELKRSLLDNVKTDEDKTALWERLRAVDPVSAEKIHKNNVRRVARALEIYELTGKTKTYYDELSLNVSPNVSVGMITLDFHNRDNLYERVDMRVDQMMREGLLDEVTSLYERGLLLADTTAAQAIGYKEIISYLNGEITLDEAVEMIKLSTRRYAKRQLTWFRHCDAERIYVDCENGRMKSKDELKNELVAAARPNLTLWASTASVLRCRKAQSAIFCPSWA
;
A
#
# COMPACT_ATOMS: atom_id res chain seq x y z
N MET A 1 18.79 8.30 -11.53
CA MET A 1 17.84 8.23 -10.41
C MET A 1 16.46 8.49 -11.01
N SER A 2 15.53 7.58 -10.82
CA SER A 2 14.14 7.74 -11.28
C SER A 2 13.40 8.73 -10.38
N PHE A 3 12.33 9.32 -10.90
CA PHE A 3 11.45 10.20 -10.14
C PHE A 3 10.00 9.72 -10.26
N ALA A 4 9.24 9.91 -9.19
CA ALA A 4 7.80 9.68 -9.19
C ALA A 4 7.08 10.68 -8.29
N LEU A 5 5.79 10.86 -8.52
CA LEU A 5 4.88 11.47 -7.56
C LEU A 5 4.16 10.38 -6.76
N ALA A 6 3.67 10.71 -5.56
CA ALA A 6 2.81 9.83 -4.80
C ALA A 6 1.65 10.59 -4.15
N ILE A 7 0.43 10.07 -4.28
CA ILE A 7 -0.74 10.50 -3.51
C ILE A 7 -1.09 9.39 -2.53
N THR A 8 -0.91 9.68 -1.26
CA THR A 8 -1.15 8.76 -0.15
C THR A 8 -2.24 9.27 0.78
N GLY A 9 -2.61 8.48 1.76
CA GLY A 9 -3.59 8.86 2.78
C GLY A 9 -4.57 7.74 3.12
N PRO A 10 -5.49 7.98 4.05
CA PRO A 10 -6.41 6.95 4.52
C PRO A 10 -7.42 6.54 3.45
N THR A 11 -8.02 5.36 3.62
CA THR A 11 -9.19 4.98 2.83
C THR A 11 -10.29 6.03 3.00
N ALA A 12 -11.20 6.16 2.05
CA ALA A 12 -12.25 7.18 2.00
C ALA A 12 -11.80 8.66 1.92
N SER A 13 -10.50 8.95 1.76
CA SER A 13 -10.02 10.34 1.60
C SER A 13 -10.24 10.94 0.19
N GLY A 14 -10.65 10.13 -0.79
CA GLY A 14 -10.88 10.60 -2.16
C GLY A 14 -9.67 10.51 -3.09
N LYS A 15 -8.64 9.75 -2.72
CA LYS A 15 -7.41 9.56 -3.52
C LYS A 15 -7.67 9.27 -4.99
N THR A 16 -8.53 8.30 -5.31
CA THR A 16 -8.81 7.88 -6.69
C THR A 16 -9.27 9.04 -7.56
N ALA A 17 -10.31 9.77 -7.13
CA ALA A 17 -10.83 10.90 -7.90
C ALA A 17 -9.77 12.00 -8.07
N LEU A 18 -9.02 12.32 -7.01
CA LEU A 18 -7.99 13.35 -7.03
C LEU A 18 -6.76 12.94 -7.86
N SER A 19 -6.38 11.66 -7.84
CA SER A 19 -5.28 11.14 -8.66
C SER A 19 -5.59 11.19 -10.15
N LEU A 20 -6.83 10.89 -10.55
CA LEU A 20 -7.28 11.02 -11.93
C LEU A 20 -7.26 12.48 -12.42
N MET A 21 -7.67 13.42 -11.56
CA MET A 21 -7.60 14.85 -11.88
C MET A 21 -6.16 15.30 -12.07
N LEU A 22 -5.26 14.90 -11.16
CA LEU A 22 -3.84 15.22 -11.24
C LEU A 22 -3.17 14.55 -12.44
N ALA A 23 -3.50 13.29 -12.72
CA ALA A 23 -2.95 12.53 -13.83
C ALA A 23 -3.26 13.20 -15.19
N ARG A 24 -4.49 13.66 -15.37
CA ARG A 24 -4.90 14.42 -16.57
C ARG A 24 -4.17 15.75 -16.71
N GLU A 25 -3.97 16.46 -15.60
CA GLU A 25 -3.33 17.79 -15.60
C GLU A 25 -1.82 17.70 -15.89
N LEU A 26 -1.16 16.65 -15.41
CA LEU A 26 0.30 16.53 -15.43
C LEU A 26 0.82 15.44 -16.37
N GLY A 27 -0.04 14.73 -17.10
CA GLY A 27 0.35 13.64 -17.99
C GLY A 27 0.94 12.43 -17.21
N CYS A 28 0.32 12.07 -16.09
CA CYS A 28 0.78 10.95 -15.29
C CYS A 28 0.09 9.63 -15.71
N GLU A 29 0.75 8.50 -15.40
CA GLU A 29 0.15 7.18 -15.35
C GLU A 29 0.18 6.66 -13.91
N ILE A 30 -0.89 6.00 -13.47
CA ILE A 30 -1.08 5.60 -12.08
C ILE A 30 -0.44 4.23 -11.82
N ILE A 31 0.33 4.12 -10.72
CA ILE A 31 0.80 2.86 -10.15
C ILE A 31 0.04 2.65 -8.84
N CYS A 32 -0.82 1.63 -8.79
CA CYS A 32 -1.63 1.36 -7.61
C CYS A 32 -0.76 0.87 -6.44
N CYS A 33 -0.92 1.49 -5.26
CA CYS A 33 -0.27 1.14 -4.00
C CYS A 33 -1.28 0.62 -2.98
N ASP A 34 -2.09 -0.35 -3.39
CA ASP A 34 -3.06 -1.00 -2.51
C ASP A 34 -2.89 -2.51 -2.59
N SER A 35 -2.67 -3.15 -1.44
CA SER A 35 -2.40 -4.59 -1.35
C SER A 35 -3.61 -5.48 -1.62
N MET A 36 -4.83 -4.90 -1.72
CA MET A 36 -6.04 -5.65 -2.02
C MET A 36 -6.52 -5.43 -3.45
N GLN A 37 -6.26 -4.28 -4.05
CA GLN A 37 -6.67 -3.97 -5.42
C GLN A 37 -5.87 -4.73 -6.50
N ILE A 38 -4.80 -5.41 -6.12
CA ILE A 38 -4.01 -6.29 -7.01
C ILE A 38 -4.80 -7.56 -7.40
N TYR A 39 -5.71 -8.01 -6.54
CA TYR A 39 -6.45 -9.26 -6.74
C TYR A 39 -7.57 -9.09 -7.77
N ARG A 40 -7.65 -10.03 -8.71
CA ARG A 40 -8.74 -10.08 -9.70
C ARG A 40 -10.09 -10.28 -9.04
N GLU A 41 -11.11 -9.69 -9.62
CA GLU A 41 -12.52 -9.83 -9.24
C GLU A 41 -12.88 -9.28 -7.83
N MET A 42 -11.90 -8.81 -7.06
CA MET A 42 -12.14 -8.10 -5.82
C MET A 42 -12.28 -6.59 -6.13
N ASN A 43 -13.45 -6.17 -6.58
CA ASN A 43 -13.68 -4.83 -7.15
C ASN A 43 -14.34 -3.88 -6.15
N ILE A 44 -15.53 -4.27 -5.65
CA ILE A 44 -16.37 -3.44 -4.78
C ILE A 44 -15.71 -3.29 -3.41
N GLY A 45 -15.38 -4.40 -2.75
CA GLY A 45 -14.80 -4.39 -1.40
C GLY A 45 -13.45 -3.71 -1.29
N THR A 46 -12.69 -3.66 -2.39
CA THR A 46 -11.42 -2.94 -2.46
C THR A 46 -11.57 -1.52 -2.99
N ALA A 47 -12.75 -1.14 -3.49
CA ALA A 47 -13.01 0.08 -4.25
C ALA A 47 -11.99 0.31 -5.36
N LYS A 48 -11.79 -0.70 -6.16
CA LYS A 48 -10.91 -0.70 -7.32
C LYS A 48 -11.38 0.34 -8.34
N ALA A 49 -10.44 0.92 -9.09
CA ALA A 49 -10.78 1.85 -10.17
C ALA A 49 -11.72 1.19 -11.19
N THR A 50 -12.79 1.90 -11.54
CA THR A 50 -13.79 1.40 -12.50
C THR A 50 -13.21 1.30 -13.92
N PRO A 51 -13.84 0.56 -14.84
CA PRO A 51 -13.41 0.54 -16.25
C PRO A 51 -13.27 1.95 -16.84
N GLU A 52 -14.25 2.83 -16.60
CA GLU A 52 -14.25 4.20 -17.09
C GLU A 52 -13.09 5.04 -16.51
N GLU A 53 -12.74 4.81 -15.25
CA GLU A 53 -11.59 5.44 -14.60
C GLU A 53 -10.27 4.93 -15.19
N ARG A 54 -10.18 3.64 -15.51
CA ARG A 54 -9.01 3.03 -16.16
C ARG A 54 -8.85 3.47 -17.61
N ASP A 55 -9.95 3.68 -18.34
CA ASP A 55 -9.94 4.24 -19.70
C ASP A 55 -9.48 5.70 -19.70
N ALA A 56 -9.80 6.42 -18.64
CA ALA A 56 -9.43 7.83 -18.49
C ALA A 56 -7.95 8.06 -18.20
N CYS A 57 -7.27 7.07 -17.57
CA CYS A 57 -5.85 7.11 -17.22
C CYS A 57 -5.31 5.68 -17.08
N PRO A 58 -4.17 5.33 -17.68
CA PRO A 58 -3.55 4.02 -17.49
C PRO A 58 -3.26 3.73 -16.02
N HIS A 59 -3.68 2.55 -15.57
CA HIS A 59 -3.41 2.03 -14.22
C HIS A 59 -2.53 0.79 -14.29
N HIS A 60 -1.48 0.78 -13.49
CA HIS A 60 -0.54 -0.33 -13.33
C HIS A 60 -0.67 -0.90 -11.93
N MET A 61 -0.24 -2.13 -11.73
CA MET A 61 -0.29 -2.83 -10.43
C MET A 61 -1.72 -2.98 -9.90
N LEU A 62 -2.66 -3.27 -10.79
CA LEU A 62 -4.08 -3.37 -10.51
C LEU A 62 -4.64 -4.62 -11.20
N ASP A 63 -5.46 -5.44 -10.48
CA ASP A 63 -6.29 -6.48 -11.10
C ASP A 63 -5.52 -7.58 -11.87
N PHE A 64 -4.37 -8.01 -11.39
CA PHE A 64 -3.50 -8.97 -12.11
C PHE A 64 -3.27 -10.30 -11.40
N LEU A 65 -3.50 -10.37 -10.07
CA LEU A 65 -3.21 -11.55 -9.26
C LEU A 65 -4.48 -12.35 -8.95
N SER A 66 -4.37 -13.68 -8.88
CA SER A 66 -5.46 -14.50 -8.36
C SER A 66 -5.63 -14.33 -6.83
N PRO A 67 -6.87 -14.34 -6.29
CA PRO A 67 -7.07 -14.32 -4.84
C PRO A 67 -6.42 -15.48 -4.06
N LEU A 68 -6.06 -16.55 -4.75
CA LEU A 68 -5.38 -17.71 -4.18
C LEU A 68 -3.86 -17.55 -4.08
N GLU A 69 -3.31 -16.54 -4.73
CA GLU A 69 -1.86 -16.33 -4.78
C GLU A 69 -1.40 -15.42 -3.65
N CYS A 70 -0.19 -15.69 -3.15
CA CYS A 70 0.49 -14.83 -2.19
C CYS A 70 1.31 -13.77 -2.93
N TYR A 71 1.36 -12.56 -2.37
CA TYR A 71 2.12 -11.46 -2.94
C TYR A 71 2.76 -10.64 -1.83
N SER A 72 4.08 -10.58 -1.84
CA SER A 72 4.85 -9.88 -0.82
C SER A 72 5.09 -8.41 -1.19
N SER A 73 5.53 -7.62 -0.22
CA SER A 73 5.96 -6.24 -0.47
C SER A 73 7.21 -6.16 -1.36
N GLU A 74 8.01 -7.21 -1.42
CA GLU A 74 9.17 -7.30 -2.31
C GLU A 74 8.74 -7.59 -3.75
N ASP A 75 7.76 -8.51 -3.96
CA ASP A 75 7.17 -8.73 -5.29
C ASP A 75 6.58 -7.42 -5.82
N TYR A 76 5.83 -6.72 -4.97
CA TYR A 76 5.30 -5.40 -5.31
C TYR A 76 6.39 -4.42 -5.73
N ARG A 77 7.49 -4.34 -4.99
CA ARG A 77 8.59 -3.43 -5.31
C ARG A 77 9.19 -3.75 -6.68
N ILE A 78 9.45 -5.03 -6.96
CA ILE A 78 10.02 -5.48 -8.24
C ILE A 78 9.12 -5.06 -9.40
N ASP A 79 7.83 -5.41 -9.32
CA ASP A 79 6.88 -5.17 -10.40
C ASP A 79 6.55 -3.67 -10.54
N ALA A 80 6.41 -2.94 -9.44
CA ALA A 80 6.21 -1.49 -9.45
C ALA A 80 7.40 -0.73 -10.06
N MET A 81 8.63 -1.22 -9.84
CA MET A 81 9.83 -0.64 -10.47
C MET A 81 9.91 -0.94 -11.98
N VAL A 82 9.38 -2.07 -12.43
CA VAL A 82 9.22 -2.36 -13.87
C VAL A 82 8.20 -1.40 -14.47
N ALA A 83 7.00 -1.29 -13.86
CA ALA A 83 5.96 -0.35 -14.31
C ALA A 83 6.47 1.10 -14.37
N LEU A 84 7.17 1.55 -13.33
CA LEU A 84 7.75 2.90 -13.27
C LEU A 84 8.67 3.16 -14.46
N ARG A 85 9.59 2.24 -14.76
CA ARG A 85 10.53 2.38 -15.88
C ARG A 85 9.83 2.41 -17.24
N GLU A 86 8.79 1.61 -17.42
CA GLU A 86 7.99 1.60 -18.66
C GLU A 86 7.22 2.93 -18.84
N ILE A 87 6.70 3.50 -17.76
CA ILE A 87 6.06 4.84 -17.78
C ILE A 87 7.08 5.91 -18.17
N GLU A 88 8.26 5.92 -17.54
CA GLU A 88 9.34 6.86 -17.85
C GLU A 88 9.80 6.76 -19.34
N LYS A 89 9.86 5.54 -19.89
CA LYS A 89 10.21 5.32 -21.31
C LYS A 89 9.19 5.97 -22.26
N ARG A 90 7.91 5.98 -21.89
CA ARG A 90 6.85 6.66 -22.65
C ARG A 90 6.86 8.17 -22.47
N GLY A 91 7.67 8.69 -21.57
CA GLY A 91 7.76 10.12 -21.26
C GLY A 91 6.65 10.63 -20.35
N ALA A 92 5.85 9.74 -19.75
CA ALA A 92 4.84 10.06 -18.76
C ALA A 92 5.45 10.12 -17.34
N VAL A 93 4.73 10.75 -16.40
CA VAL A 93 5.16 10.85 -15.01
C VAL A 93 4.54 9.69 -14.20
N PRO A 94 5.35 8.84 -13.54
CA PRO A 94 4.83 7.82 -12.64
C PRO A 94 4.15 8.45 -11.42
N LEU A 95 2.90 8.06 -11.15
CA LEU A 95 2.11 8.52 -10.01
C LEU A 95 1.68 7.33 -9.14
N PHE A 96 2.33 7.14 -8.02
CA PHE A 96 1.91 6.15 -7.03
C PHE A 96 0.65 6.60 -6.30
N VAL A 97 -0.38 5.75 -6.24
CA VAL A 97 -1.65 6.09 -5.59
C VAL A 97 -2.09 4.95 -4.68
N GLY A 98 -2.23 5.21 -3.39
CA GLY A 98 -2.75 4.18 -2.50
C GLY A 98 -2.59 4.46 -1.01
N GLY A 99 -2.97 3.48 -0.23
CA GLY A 99 -2.98 3.54 1.24
C GLY A 99 -2.08 2.52 1.92
N THR A 100 -1.39 1.65 1.17
CA THR A 100 -0.49 0.64 1.73
C THR A 100 0.91 1.24 1.90
N GLY A 101 1.16 1.84 3.07
CA GLY A 101 2.41 2.55 3.36
C GLY A 101 3.65 1.66 3.18
N LEU A 102 3.56 0.37 3.51
CA LEU A 102 4.66 -0.56 3.32
C LEU A 102 5.09 -0.67 1.84
N TYR A 103 4.15 -0.65 0.90
CA TYR A 103 4.46 -0.72 -0.53
C TYR A 103 5.25 0.52 -0.99
N ILE A 104 4.82 1.70 -0.56
CA ILE A 104 5.55 2.94 -0.87
C ILE A 104 6.93 2.95 -0.23
N ASP A 105 7.03 2.55 1.03
CA ASP A 105 8.32 2.45 1.75
C ASP A 105 9.31 1.54 1.02
N THR A 106 8.88 0.37 0.54
CA THR A 106 9.78 -0.56 -0.17
C THR A 106 10.29 0.03 -1.48
N VAL A 107 9.48 0.80 -2.21
CA VAL A 107 9.90 1.49 -3.43
C VAL A 107 10.89 2.63 -3.12
N ILE A 108 10.59 3.47 -2.13
CA ILE A 108 11.44 4.62 -1.76
C ILE A 108 12.79 4.14 -1.23
N ARG A 109 12.78 3.20 -0.29
CA ARG A 109 14.01 2.72 0.37
C ARG A 109 14.84 1.77 -0.48
N GLY A 110 14.34 1.33 -1.64
CA GLY A 110 15.10 0.47 -2.54
C GLY A 110 15.39 -0.93 -2.00
N GLY A 111 14.57 -1.44 -1.12
CA GLY A 111 14.75 -2.58 -0.23
C GLY A 111 15.10 -3.97 -0.81
N ALA A 112 15.43 -4.06 -2.09
CA ALA A 112 15.69 -5.33 -2.79
C ALA A 112 16.88 -6.15 -2.26
N VAL A 113 17.85 -5.50 -1.67
CA VAL A 113 19.07 -6.21 -1.20
C VAL A 113 18.81 -6.89 0.14
N LEU A 114 17.69 -6.61 0.80
CA LEU A 114 17.55 -6.83 2.24
C LEU A 114 16.22 -7.43 2.67
N SER A 115 15.42 -7.96 1.74
CA SER A 115 14.26 -8.78 2.14
C SER A 115 14.74 -10.14 2.61
N PRO A 116 14.75 -10.38 3.93
CA PRO A 116 15.19 -11.67 4.44
C PRO A 116 14.24 -12.78 3.95
N PRO A 117 14.76 -13.98 3.71
CA PRO A 117 13.98 -15.11 3.23
C PRO A 117 12.77 -15.38 4.13
N SER A 118 11.78 -16.05 3.59
CA SER A 118 10.57 -16.45 4.30
C SER A 118 10.25 -17.91 4.05
N SER A 119 9.73 -18.58 5.07
CA SER A 119 9.27 -19.95 5.03
C SER A 119 7.89 -20.07 5.67
N ASP A 120 6.90 -20.45 4.89
CA ASP A 120 5.53 -20.61 5.41
C ASP A 120 5.42 -21.80 6.37
N GLU A 121 6.27 -22.82 6.20
CA GLU A 121 6.35 -23.94 7.13
C GLU A 121 6.86 -23.48 8.49
N LEU A 122 7.96 -22.71 8.52
CA LEU A 122 8.52 -22.20 9.76
C LEU A 122 7.57 -21.19 10.44
N LYS A 123 6.93 -20.32 9.67
CA LYS A 123 5.89 -19.41 10.21
C LYS A 123 4.78 -20.18 10.90
N ARG A 124 4.25 -21.23 10.23
CA ARG A 124 3.20 -22.07 10.81
C ARG A 124 3.69 -22.73 12.09
N SER A 125 4.86 -23.36 12.10
CA SER A 125 5.41 -24.01 13.29
C SER A 125 5.59 -23.06 14.48
N LEU A 126 5.94 -21.78 14.22
CA LEU A 126 6.08 -20.76 15.25
C LEU A 126 4.73 -20.28 15.81
N LEU A 127 3.65 -20.37 15.01
CA LEU A 127 2.33 -19.82 15.35
C LEU A 127 1.36 -20.89 15.90
N ASP A 128 1.45 -22.13 15.47
CA ASP A 128 0.47 -23.19 15.75
C ASP A 128 0.27 -23.46 17.25
N ASN A 129 1.31 -23.26 18.05
CA ASN A 129 1.27 -23.49 19.50
C ASN A 129 0.99 -22.22 20.31
N VAL A 130 0.73 -21.06 19.67
CA VAL A 130 0.52 -19.79 20.38
C VAL A 130 -0.97 -19.53 20.55
N LYS A 131 -1.54 -20.06 21.64
CA LYS A 131 -2.98 -19.97 21.93
C LYS A 131 -3.29 -19.13 23.16
N THR A 132 -2.42 -19.18 24.18
CA THR A 132 -2.60 -18.49 25.46
C THR A 132 -1.73 -17.24 25.55
N ASP A 133 -1.92 -16.43 26.60
CA ASP A 133 -1.09 -15.25 26.86
C ASP A 133 0.32 -15.63 27.34
N GLU A 134 0.44 -16.78 27.98
CA GLU A 134 1.69 -17.41 28.38
C GLU A 134 2.50 -17.83 27.14
N ASP A 135 1.86 -18.43 26.12
CA ASP A 135 2.51 -18.81 24.87
C ASP A 135 3.03 -17.58 24.12
N LYS A 136 2.23 -16.50 24.07
CA LYS A 136 2.65 -15.22 23.47
C LYS A 136 3.87 -14.66 24.19
N THR A 137 3.86 -14.72 25.52
CA THR A 137 4.99 -14.25 26.34
C THR A 137 6.23 -15.10 26.08
N ALA A 138 6.09 -16.43 26.07
CA ALA A 138 7.20 -17.34 25.78
C ALA A 138 7.81 -17.11 24.39
N LEU A 139 6.98 -16.92 23.36
CA LEU A 139 7.44 -16.60 22.01
C LEU A 139 8.18 -15.25 21.99
N TRP A 140 7.67 -14.24 22.69
CA TRP A 140 8.29 -12.93 22.76
C TRP A 140 9.62 -12.94 23.55
N GLU A 141 9.73 -13.74 24.63
CA GLU A 141 11.00 -13.90 25.35
C GLU A 141 12.06 -14.61 24.50
N ARG A 142 11.67 -15.55 23.60
CA ARG A 142 12.60 -16.10 22.59
C ARG A 142 13.13 -15.01 21.68
N LEU A 143 12.27 -14.09 21.21
CA LEU A 143 12.71 -12.94 20.41
C LEU A 143 13.64 -12.04 21.21
N ARG A 144 13.29 -11.73 22.46
CA ARG A 144 14.10 -10.89 23.34
C ARG A 144 15.51 -11.44 23.58
N ALA A 145 15.64 -12.76 23.64
CA ALA A 145 16.94 -13.42 23.82
C ALA A 145 17.86 -13.27 22.59
N VAL A 146 17.31 -13.21 21.36
CA VAL A 146 18.10 -13.16 20.13
C VAL A 146 18.17 -11.75 19.50
N ASP A 147 17.12 -10.94 19.69
CA ASP A 147 16.99 -9.57 19.14
C ASP A 147 16.29 -8.64 20.15
N PRO A 148 16.99 -8.21 21.21
CA PRO A 148 16.41 -7.33 22.24
C PRO A 148 15.82 -6.04 21.67
N VAL A 149 16.46 -5.45 20.66
CA VAL A 149 16.04 -4.18 20.02
C VAL A 149 14.71 -4.34 19.30
N SER A 150 14.50 -5.45 18.60
CA SER A 150 13.20 -5.75 17.99
C SER A 150 12.14 -6.06 19.05
N ALA A 151 12.50 -6.74 20.15
CA ALA A 151 11.58 -7.06 21.22
C ALA A 151 11.06 -5.82 21.96
N GLU A 152 11.87 -4.77 22.11
CA GLU A 152 11.42 -3.48 22.66
C GLU A 152 10.39 -2.79 21.76
N LYS A 153 10.52 -2.93 20.45
CA LYS A 153 9.63 -2.29 19.46
C LYS A 153 8.37 -3.11 19.17
N ILE A 154 8.41 -4.42 19.39
CA ILE A 154 7.33 -5.35 19.04
C ILE A 154 6.66 -5.85 20.32
N HIS A 155 5.41 -5.40 20.54
CA HIS A 155 4.63 -5.87 21.69
C HIS A 155 4.28 -7.35 21.57
N LYS A 156 4.31 -8.12 22.68
CA LYS A 156 4.06 -9.56 22.73
C LYS A 156 2.76 -10.01 22.07
N ASN A 157 1.71 -9.18 22.10
CA ASN A 157 0.44 -9.45 21.44
C ASN A 157 0.50 -9.35 19.92
N ASN A 158 1.59 -8.83 19.36
CA ASN A 158 1.79 -8.82 17.92
C ASN A 158 2.51 -10.09 17.45
N VAL A 159 1.88 -11.24 17.75
CA VAL A 159 2.43 -12.57 17.56
C VAL A 159 3.02 -12.78 16.15
N ARG A 160 2.32 -12.30 15.12
CA ARG A 160 2.80 -12.41 13.73
C ARG A 160 4.12 -11.66 13.49
N ARG A 161 4.30 -10.47 14.10
CA ARG A 161 5.58 -9.74 13.99
C ARG A 161 6.68 -10.37 14.82
N VAL A 162 6.36 -10.91 15.99
CA VAL A 162 7.30 -11.67 16.81
C VAL A 162 7.78 -12.91 16.05
N ALA A 163 6.84 -13.71 15.51
CA ALA A 163 7.16 -14.90 14.72
C ALA A 163 8.01 -14.54 13.48
N ARG A 164 7.69 -13.44 12.77
CA ARG A 164 8.49 -13.00 11.61
C ARG A 164 9.93 -12.64 12.00
N ALA A 165 10.14 -11.97 13.12
CA ALA A 165 11.48 -11.62 13.58
C ALA A 165 12.31 -12.86 13.95
N LEU A 166 11.67 -13.86 14.59
CA LEU A 166 12.30 -15.14 14.88
C LEU A 166 12.58 -15.96 13.61
N GLU A 167 11.62 -16.01 12.68
CA GLU A 167 11.80 -16.67 11.39
C GLU A 167 13.04 -16.16 10.65
N ILE A 168 13.21 -14.84 10.62
CA ILE A 168 14.38 -14.20 10.00
C ILE A 168 15.67 -14.74 10.66
N TYR A 169 15.70 -14.76 11.98
CA TYR A 169 16.86 -15.23 12.73
C TYR A 169 17.14 -16.72 12.48
N GLU A 170 16.12 -17.56 12.52
CA GLU A 170 16.25 -19.00 12.32
C GLU A 170 16.70 -19.37 10.90
N LEU A 171 16.24 -18.63 9.88
CA LEU A 171 16.62 -18.87 8.48
C LEU A 171 17.99 -18.30 8.11
N THR A 172 18.43 -17.23 8.75
CA THR A 172 19.62 -16.48 8.28
C THR A 172 20.76 -16.39 9.29
N GLY A 173 20.50 -16.67 10.57
CA GLY A 173 21.41 -16.40 11.67
C GLY A 173 21.62 -14.90 11.95
N LYS A 174 20.85 -14.02 11.31
CA LYS A 174 20.89 -12.56 11.50
C LYS A 174 19.58 -12.06 12.08
N THR A 175 19.65 -11.03 12.92
CA THR A 175 18.47 -10.45 13.57
C THR A 175 17.65 -9.60 12.59
N LYS A 176 16.37 -9.38 12.91
CA LYS A 176 15.57 -8.39 12.20
C LYS A 176 16.17 -7.00 12.29
N THR A 177 16.69 -6.61 13.45
CA THR A 177 17.41 -5.36 13.67
C THR A 177 18.57 -5.18 12.68
N TYR A 178 19.35 -6.22 12.45
CA TYR A 178 20.43 -6.18 11.44
C TYR A 178 19.93 -5.82 10.04
N TYR A 179 18.83 -6.41 9.59
CA TYR A 179 18.24 -6.10 8.28
C TYR A 179 17.59 -4.70 8.24
N ASP A 180 16.98 -4.25 9.33
CA ASP A 180 16.43 -2.90 9.44
C ASP A 180 17.55 -1.84 9.32
N GLU A 181 18.67 -2.04 9.98
CA GLU A 181 19.85 -1.13 9.91
C GLU A 181 20.48 -1.11 8.52
N LEU A 182 20.62 -2.28 7.89
CA LEU A 182 21.11 -2.33 6.52
C LEU A 182 20.18 -1.56 5.56
N SER A 183 18.86 -1.67 5.73
CA SER A 183 17.90 -0.99 4.86
C SER A 183 17.95 0.54 5.00
N LEU A 184 18.38 1.07 6.15
CA LEU A 184 18.59 2.50 6.33
C LEU A 184 19.81 3.04 5.58
N ASN A 185 20.77 2.19 5.24
CA ASN A 185 22.02 2.59 4.57
C ASN A 185 21.96 2.45 3.03
N VAL A 186 20.83 1.98 2.48
CA VAL A 186 20.66 1.87 1.02
C VAL A 186 20.21 3.22 0.46
N SER A 187 20.93 3.75 -0.51
CA SER A 187 20.52 4.96 -1.21
C SER A 187 19.23 4.69 -2.00
N PRO A 188 18.23 5.57 -1.91
CA PRO A 188 16.98 5.40 -2.65
C PRO A 188 17.23 5.41 -4.16
N ASN A 189 16.65 4.44 -4.87
CA ASN A 189 16.73 4.37 -6.32
C ASN A 189 15.73 5.32 -7.01
N VAL A 190 14.72 5.76 -6.28
CA VAL A 190 13.64 6.62 -6.75
C VAL A 190 13.49 7.81 -5.81
N SER A 191 13.47 9.01 -6.38
CA SER A 191 13.05 10.22 -5.66
C SER A 191 11.54 10.35 -5.77
N VAL A 192 10.84 10.46 -4.66
CA VAL A 192 9.37 10.51 -4.63
C VAL A 192 8.91 11.83 -4.03
N GLY A 193 8.20 12.63 -4.84
CA GLY A 193 7.43 13.78 -4.35
C GLY A 193 6.12 13.29 -3.72
N MET A 194 6.10 13.14 -2.39
CA MET A 194 4.94 12.56 -1.68
C MET A 194 3.97 13.63 -1.21
N ILE A 195 2.70 13.43 -1.53
CA ILE A 195 1.57 14.23 -1.05
C ILE A 195 0.66 13.30 -0.25
N THR A 196 0.36 13.66 0.98
CA THR A 196 -0.52 12.87 1.86
C THR A 196 -1.82 13.62 2.13
N LEU A 197 -2.94 12.98 1.83
CA LEU A 197 -4.25 13.48 2.25
C LEU A 197 -4.47 13.19 3.72
N ASP A 198 -4.87 14.21 4.48
CA ASP A 198 -5.16 14.11 5.91
C ASP A 198 -6.51 14.80 6.23
N PHE A 199 -6.94 14.72 7.46
CA PHE A 199 -8.15 15.36 7.97
C PHE A 199 -7.84 16.14 9.25
N HIS A 200 -8.35 17.36 9.34
CA HIS A 200 -8.37 18.13 10.59
C HIS A 200 -9.30 17.47 11.60
N ASN A 201 -10.52 17.13 11.16
CA ASN A 201 -11.51 16.43 11.96
C ASN A 201 -11.62 14.94 11.59
N ARG A 202 -11.33 14.06 12.54
CA ARG A 202 -11.43 12.61 12.34
C ARG A 202 -12.86 12.12 12.14
N ASP A 203 -13.84 12.82 12.68
CA ASP A 203 -15.24 12.44 12.53
C ASP A 203 -15.66 12.54 11.05
N ASN A 204 -15.19 13.56 10.33
CA ASN A 204 -15.39 13.67 8.89
C ASN A 204 -14.84 12.43 8.13
N LEU A 205 -13.67 11.92 8.53
CA LEU A 205 -13.12 10.71 7.95
C LEU A 205 -13.98 9.48 8.28
N TYR A 206 -14.43 9.36 9.52
CA TYR A 206 -15.21 8.19 9.95
C TYR A 206 -16.59 8.17 9.31
N GLU A 207 -17.26 9.29 9.19
CA GLU A 207 -18.53 9.41 8.44
C GLU A 207 -18.35 8.99 6.97
N ARG A 208 -17.29 9.43 6.32
CA ARG A 208 -16.97 9.03 4.95
C ARG A 208 -16.66 7.53 4.82
N VAL A 209 -16.01 6.95 5.81
CA VAL A 209 -15.77 5.50 5.86
C VAL A 209 -17.09 4.75 5.95
N ASP A 210 -17.98 5.17 6.85
CA ASP A 210 -19.26 4.50 7.05
C ASP A 210 -20.16 4.63 5.82
N MET A 211 -20.28 5.83 5.24
CA MET A 211 -21.00 6.06 3.98
C MET A 211 -20.45 5.20 2.82
N ARG A 212 -19.14 5.00 2.76
CA ARG A 212 -18.51 4.17 1.74
C ARG A 212 -18.86 2.69 1.93
N VAL A 213 -18.86 2.18 3.15
CA VAL A 213 -19.29 0.80 3.43
C VAL A 213 -20.75 0.60 3.04
N ASP A 214 -21.63 1.53 3.41
CA ASP A 214 -23.04 1.48 3.01
C ASP A 214 -23.20 1.53 1.48
N GLN A 215 -22.34 2.27 0.79
CA GLN A 215 -22.33 2.30 -0.68
C GLN A 215 -21.86 0.97 -1.27
N MET A 216 -20.81 0.37 -0.75
CA MET A 216 -20.31 -0.96 -1.17
C MET A 216 -21.40 -2.02 -1.02
N MET A 217 -22.17 -2.00 0.06
CA MET A 217 -23.30 -2.94 0.24
C MET A 217 -24.38 -2.73 -0.82
N ARG A 218 -24.73 -1.49 -1.14
CA ARG A 218 -25.69 -1.18 -2.21
C ARG A 218 -25.19 -1.55 -3.61
N GLU A 219 -23.88 -1.49 -3.84
CA GLU A 219 -23.23 -1.86 -5.11
C GLU A 219 -23.08 -3.37 -5.28
N GLY A 220 -23.42 -4.19 -4.27
CA GLY A 220 -23.40 -5.64 -4.36
C GLY A 220 -22.17 -6.30 -3.74
N LEU A 221 -21.59 -5.71 -2.71
CA LEU A 221 -20.44 -6.33 -2.01
C LEU A 221 -20.77 -7.74 -1.50
N LEU A 222 -22.00 -7.97 -1.04
CA LEU A 222 -22.43 -9.30 -0.60
C LEU A 222 -22.37 -10.32 -1.75
N ASP A 223 -22.87 -9.94 -2.92
CA ASP A 223 -22.87 -10.82 -4.10
C ASP A 223 -21.45 -11.09 -4.61
N GLU A 224 -20.59 -10.07 -4.61
CA GLU A 224 -19.18 -10.21 -4.98
C GLU A 224 -18.48 -11.23 -4.07
N VAL A 225 -18.61 -11.09 -2.76
CA VAL A 225 -17.98 -12.00 -1.80
C VAL A 225 -18.56 -13.41 -1.87
N THR A 226 -19.89 -13.53 -1.98
CA THR A 226 -20.57 -14.82 -2.10
C THR A 226 -20.08 -15.59 -3.33
N SER A 227 -20.03 -14.92 -4.48
CA SER A 227 -19.55 -15.54 -5.73
C SER A 227 -18.09 -16.03 -5.62
N LEU A 228 -17.20 -15.22 -5.05
CA LEU A 228 -15.78 -15.59 -4.86
C LEU A 228 -15.64 -16.74 -3.85
N TYR A 229 -16.44 -16.73 -2.78
CA TYR A 229 -16.42 -17.75 -1.74
C TYR A 229 -16.92 -19.11 -2.26
N GLU A 230 -18.06 -19.14 -2.95
CA GLU A 230 -18.63 -20.37 -3.53
C GLU A 230 -17.72 -20.99 -4.60
N ARG A 231 -16.96 -20.18 -5.31
CA ARG A 231 -15.96 -20.63 -6.30
C ARG A 231 -14.63 -21.09 -5.66
N GLY A 232 -14.51 -21.04 -4.33
CA GLY A 232 -13.31 -21.44 -3.61
C GLY A 232 -12.12 -20.49 -3.79
N LEU A 233 -12.35 -19.23 -4.16
CA LEU A 233 -11.30 -18.23 -4.37
C LEU A 233 -10.93 -17.48 -3.09
N LEU A 234 -11.69 -17.62 -2.00
CA LEU A 234 -11.45 -17.00 -0.70
C LEU A 234 -11.20 -18.09 0.37
N LEU A 235 -10.06 -18.75 0.29
CA LEU A 235 -9.68 -19.74 1.30
C LEU A 235 -9.20 -19.03 2.58
N ALA A 236 -9.49 -19.63 3.74
CA ALA A 236 -9.28 -19.02 5.05
C ALA A 236 -7.84 -18.57 5.34
N ASP A 237 -6.85 -19.19 4.72
CA ASP A 237 -5.43 -18.90 4.86
C ASP A 237 -4.89 -17.89 3.84
N THR A 238 -5.68 -17.50 2.83
CA THR A 238 -5.26 -16.52 1.83
C THR A 238 -5.31 -15.08 2.34
N THR A 239 -4.42 -14.25 1.82
CA THR A 239 -4.42 -12.81 2.13
C THR A 239 -5.71 -12.14 1.66
N ALA A 240 -6.24 -12.54 0.51
CA ALA A 240 -7.49 -12.04 -0.06
C ALA A 240 -8.70 -12.25 0.87
N ALA A 241 -8.84 -13.46 1.42
CA ALA A 241 -9.93 -13.78 2.36
C ALA A 241 -9.86 -12.98 3.67
N GLN A 242 -8.68 -12.48 4.05
CA GLN A 242 -8.48 -11.65 5.24
C GLN A 242 -8.73 -10.15 5.00
N ALA A 243 -9.07 -9.76 3.77
CA ALA A 243 -9.40 -8.38 3.45
C ALA A 243 -10.63 -7.90 4.23
N ILE A 244 -10.62 -6.62 4.63
CA ILE A 244 -11.77 -5.99 5.29
C ILE A 244 -12.94 -5.95 4.29
N GLY A 245 -14.11 -6.34 4.75
CA GLY A 245 -15.30 -6.53 3.93
C GLY A 245 -15.49 -7.99 3.55
N TYR A 246 -14.43 -8.69 3.17
CA TYR A 246 -14.49 -10.09 2.75
C TYR A 246 -14.59 -11.04 3.94
N LYS A 247 -13.68 -10.95 4.89
CA LYS A 247 -13.67 -11.84 6.07
C LYS A 247 -14.95 -11.72 6.91
N GLU A 248 -15.49 -10.51 7.05
CA GLU A 248 -16.71 -10.28 7.83
C GLU A 248 -17.94 -10.89 7.11
N ILE A 249 -18.03 -10.75 5.78
CA ILE A 249 -19.09 -11.39 5.00
C ILE A 249 -18.91 -12.91 4.97
N ILE A 250 -17.69 -13.45 4.92
CA ILE A 250 -17.45 -14.90 5.04
C ILE A 250 -17.97 -15.42 6.39
N SER A 251 -17.75 -14.70 7.50
CA SER A 251 -18.34 -15.08 8.79
C SER A 251 -19.86 -15.08 8.77
N TYR A 252 -20.50 -14.16 8.05
CA TYR A 252 -21.94 -14.18 7.83
C TYR A 252 -22.37 -15.41 7.00
N LEU A 253 -21.69 -15.71 5.90
CA LEU A 253 -21.98 -16.86 5.04
C LEU A 253 -21.82 -18.19 5.79
N ASN A 254 -20.92 -18.26 6.76
CA ASN A 254 -20.74 -19.40 7.64
C ASN A 254 -21.83 -19.49 8.75
N GLY A 255 -22.70 -18.50 8.89
CA GLY A 255 -23.72 -18.46 9.93
C GLY A 255 -23.19 -18.09 11.33
N GLU A 256 -21.99 -17.53 11.42
CA GLU A 256 -21.35 -17.13 12.68
C GLU A 256 -21.93 -15.82 13.24
N ILE A 257 -22.33 -14.92 12.34
CA ILE A 257 -22.89 -13.59 12.65
C ILE A 257 -24.04 -13.25 11.68
N THR A 258 -24.83 -12.25 12.03
CA THR A 258 -25.86 -11.68 11.13
C THR A 258 -25.23 -10.73 10.10
N LEU A 259 -25.97 -10.41 9.03
CA LEU A 259 -25.49 -9.46 8.01
C LEU A 259 -25.30 -8.05 8.60
N ASP A 260 -26.21 -7.60 9.46
CA ASP A 260 -26.08 -6.30 10.12
C ASP A 260 -24.83 -6.22 11.01
N GLU A 261 -24.53 -7.29 11.75
CA GLU A 261 -23.28 -7.39 12.53
C GLU A 261 -22.05 -7.36 11.61
N ALA A 262 -22.09 -8.07 10.47
CA ALA A 262 -21.00 -8.04 9.51
C ALA A 262 -20.76 -6.62 8.99
N VAL A 263 -21.79 -5.87 8.61
CA VAL A 263 -21.69 -4.48 8.13
C VAL A 263 -21.09 -3.57 9.19
N GLU A 264 -21.55 -3.66 10.44
CA GLU A 264 -20.99 -2.85 11.54
C GLU A 264 -19.52 -3.21 11.83
N MET A 265 -19.17 -4.50 11.74
CA MET A 265 -17.78 -4.95 11.87
C MET A 265 -16.90 -4.43 10.72
N ILE A 266 -17.39 -4.36 9.49
CA ILE A 266 -16.70 -3.79 8.34
C ILE A 266 -16.43 -2.30 8.59
N LYS A 267 -17.45 -1.52 9.01
CA LYS A 267 -17.29 -0.10 9.35
C LYS A 267 -16.22 0.10 10.42
N LEU A 268 -16.30 -0.63 11.51
CA LEU A 268 -15.34 -0.56 12.61
C LEU A 268 -13.91 -0.93 12.16
N SER A 269 -13.77 -2.03 11.41
CA SER A 269 -12.49 -2.50 10.88
C SER A 269 -11.87 -1.48 9.92
N THR A 270 -12.69 -0.85 9.08
CA THR A 270 -12.27 0.17 8.12
C THR A 270 -11.85 1.46 8.82
N ARG A 271 -12.58 1.93 9.86
CA ARG A 271 -12.16 3.08 10.69
C ARG A 271 -10.82 2.81 11.38
N ARG A 272 -10.63 1.61 11.93
CA ARG A 272 -9.34 1.20 12.53
C ARG A 272 -8.22 1.15 11.48
N TYR A 273 -8.52 0.71 10.27
CA TYR A 273 -7.54 0.70 9.19
C TYR A 273 -7.16 2.11 8.76
N ALA A 274 -8.13 2.99 8.55
CA ALA A 274 -7.90 4.41 8.24
C ALA A 274 -7.04 5.10 9.30
N LYS A 275 -7.29 4.84 10.60
CA LYS A 275 -6.46 5.33 11.70
C LYS A 275 -5.01 4.85 11.61
N ARG A 276 -4.78 3.57 11.27
CA ARG A 276 -3.42 3.03 11.09
C ARG A 276 -2.71 3.69 9.91
N GLN A 277 -3.41 3.94 8.80
CA GLN A 277 -2.88 4.64 7.64
C GLN A 277 -2.45 6.07 7.98
N LEU A 278 -3.31 6.83 8.68
CA LEU A 278 -2.96 8.17 9.17
C LEU A 278 -1.71 8.15 10.06
N THR A 279 -1.64 7.19 10.99
CA THR A 279 -0.46 7.05 11.86
C THR A 279 0.79 6.76 11.07
N TRP A 280 0.71 5.89 10.05
CA TRP A 280 1.85 5.58 9.17
C TRP A 280 2.34 6.83 8.43
N PHE A 281 1.45 7.50 7.72
CA PHE A 281 1.81 8.63 6.88
C PHE A 281 2.21 9.88 7.67
N ARG A 282 1.90 9.96 8.95
CA ARG A 282 2.40 11.04 9.83
C ARG A 282 3.91 11.00 10.06
N HIS A 283 4.52 9.83 9.89
CA HIS A 283 5.96 9.65 10.03
C HIS A 283 6.71 9.75 8.69
N CYS A 284 5.98 9.96 7.58
CA CYS A 284 6.59 10.16 6.27
C CYS A 284 6.90 11.65 6.04
N ASP A 285 8.01 11.90 5.35
CA ASP A 285 8.32 13.23 4.80
C ASP A 285 7.42 13.46 3.58
N ALA A 286 6.33 14.18 3.76
CA ALA A 286 5.29 14.39 2.76
C ALA A 286 4.62 15.76 2.93
N GLU A 287 4.27 16.38 1.82
CA GLU A 287 3.39 17.53 1.84
C GLU A 287 1.97 17.09 2.22
N ARG A 288 1.33 17.79 3.16
CA ARG A 288 0.00 17.43 3.65
C ARG A 288 -1.07 18.33 3.07
N ILE A 289 -2.08 17.69 2.50
CA ILE A 289 -3.30 18.36 2.04
C ILE A 289 -4.46 17.85 2.87
N TYR A 290 -5.09 18.76 3.58
CA TYR A 290 -6.27 18.44 4.38
C TYR A 290 -7.52 18.47 3.50
N VAL A 291 -8.30 17.38 3.58
CA VAL A 291 -9.54 17.20 2.80
C VAL A 291 -10.68 18.05 3.33
N ASP A 292 -10.57 18.48 4.59
CA ASP A 292 -11.49 19.39 5.28
C ASP A 292 -10.77 20.66 5.76
N CYS A 293 -11.55 21.65 6.13
CA CYS A 293 -11.09 22.86 6.79
C CYS A 293 -11.11 22.69 8.33
N GLU A 294 -10.39 23.55 9.05
CA GLU A 294 -10.35 23.53 10.53
C GLU A 294 -11.75 23.66 11.17
N ASN A 295 -12.68 24.34 10.49
CA ASN A 295 -14.08 24.46 10.94
C ASN A 295 -14.94 23.23 10.61
N GLY A 296 -14.36 22.15 10.11
CA GLY A 296 -15.04 20.89 9.79
C GLY A 296 -15.73 20.86 8.40
N ARG A 297 -15.73 21.99 7.65
CA ARG A 297 -16.29 22.00 6.27
C ARG A 297 -15.42 21.14 5.35
N MET A 298 -16.04 20.27 4.57
CA MET A 298 -15.35 19.56 3.50
C MET A 298 -14.96 20.50 2.37
N LYS A 299 -13.74 20.39 1.86
CA LYS A 299 -13.29 21.11 0.67
C LYS A 299 -13.95 20.55 -0.58
N SER A 300 -14.19 21.41 -1.56
CA SER A 300 -14.64 21.02 -2.89
C SER A 300 -13.54 20.28 -3.65
N LYS A 301 -13.94 19.55 -4.71
CA LYS A 301 -12.97 18.88 -5.60
C LYS A 301 -12.01 19.88 -6.27
N ASP A 302 -12.47 21.07 -6.62
CA ASP A 302 -11.64 22.09 -7.26
C ASP A 302 -10.63 22.72 -6.29
N GLU A 303 -11.04 22.99 -5.03
CA GLU A 303 -10.10 23.42 -3.98
C GLU A 303 -8.98 22.39 -3.81
N LEU A 304 -9.33 21.11 -3.67
CA LEU A 304 -8.36 20.04 -3.51
C LEU A 304 -7.49 19.83 -4.75
N LYS A 305 -8.05 19.93 -5.96
CA LYS A 305 -7.28 19.87 -7.21
C LYS A 305 -6.22 20.96 -7.26
N ASN A 306 -6.60 22.19 -6.96
CA ASN A 306 -5.68 23.33 -7.01
C ASN A 306 -4.53 23.16 -6.00
N GLU A 307 -4.82 22.74 -4.79
CA GLU A 307 -3.81 22.46 -3.77
C GLU A 307 -2.86 21.32 -4.22
N LEU A 308 -3.40 20.22 -4.77
CA LEU A 308 -2.62 19.09 -5.28
C LEU A 308 -1.69 19.48 -6.42
N VAL A 309 -2.19 20.26 -7.38
CA VAL A 309 -1.38 20.74 -8.52
C VAL A 309 -0.27 21.67 -8.03
N ALA A 310 -0.57 22.55 -7.08
CA ALA A 310 0.42 23.45 -6.47
C ALA A 310 1.51 22.66 -5.74
N ALA A 311 1.16 21.64 -4.98
CA ALA A 311 2.08 20.74 -4.26
C ALA A 311 2.94 19.88 -5.21
N ALA A 312 2.38 19.44 -6.34
CA ALA A 312 3.09 18.57 -7.28
C ALA A 312 4.10 19.33 -8.17
N ARG A 313 3.81 20.58 -8.55
CA ARG A 313 4.61 21.37 -9.52
C ARG A 313 6.09 21.54 -9.14
N PRO A 314 6.48 21.86 -7.90
CA PRO A 314 7.89 21.99 -7.53
C PRO A 314 8.68 20.70 -7.78
N ASN A 315 8.07 19.56 -7.46
CA ASN A 315 8.68 18.25 -7.65
C ASN A 315 8.88 17.93 -9.14
N LEU A 316 7.95 18.32 -10.01
CA LEU A 316 8.05 18.16 -11.46
C LEU A 316 9.12 19.04 -12.08
N THR A 317 9.30 20.25 -11.59
CA THR A 317 10.36 21.15 -12.05
C THR A 317 11.72 20.56 -11.77
N LEU A 318 11.89 19.97 -10.61
CA LEU A 318 13.12 19.25 -10.24
C LEU A 318 13.37 18.04 -11.14
N TRP A 319 12.32 17.26 -11.46
CA TRP A 319 12.39 16.12 -12.38
C TRP A 319 12.74 16.55 -13.81
N ALA A 320 12.10 17.60 -14.34
CA ALA A 320 12.34 18.10 -15.68
C ALA A 320 13.79 18.56 -15.86
N SER A 321 14.38 19.21 -14.84
CA SER A 321 15.79 19.61 -14.86
C SER A 321 16.74 18.40 -14.86
N THR A 322 16.45 17.37 -14.09
CA THR A 322 17.26 16.14 -14.06
C THR A 322 17.08 15.29 -15.33
N ALA A 323 15.87 15.23 -15.89
CA ALA A 323 15.60 14.50 -17.14
C ALA A 323 16.26 15.18 -18.36
N SER A 324 16.32 16.50 -18.41
CA SER A 324 17.04 17.22 -19.47
C SER A 324 18.56 16.98 -19.40
N VAL A 325 19.15 16.92 -18.23
CA VAL A 325 20.57 16.57 -18.02
C VAL A 325 20.84 15.13 -18.45
N LEU A 326 19.95 14.18 -18.19
CA LEU A 326 20.09 12.79 -18.61
C LEU A 326 19.95 12.61 -20.12
N ARG A 327 19.06 13.36 -20.79
CA ARG A 327 18.95 13.38 -22.26
C ARG A 327 20.18 13.98 -22.90
N CYS A 328 20.72 15.05 -22.33
CA CYS A 328 21.97 15.67 -22.81
C CYS A 328 23.18 14.72 -22.66
N ARG A 329 23.29 13.98 -21.56
CA ARG A 329 24.35 12.97 -21.35
C ARG A 329 24.23 11.79 -22.29
N LYS A 330 23.02 11.30 -22.60
CA LYS A 330 22.80 10.24 -23.60
C LYS A 330 23.12 10.70 -25.03
N ALA A 331 22.82 11.95 -25.37
CA ALA A 331 23.19 12.52 -26.64
C ALA A 331 24.71 12.68 -26.78
N GLN A 332 25.42 13.05 -25.71
CA GLN A 332 26.89 13.17 -25.70
C GLN A 332 27.61 11.81 -25.73
N SER A 333 27.04 10.75 -25.10
CA SER A 333 27.61 9.40 -25.16
C SER A 333 27.36 8.69 -26.50
N ALA A 334 26.36 9.12 -27.28
CA ALA A 334 26.11 8.59 -28.63
C ALA A 334 27.03 9.20 -29.70
N ILE A 335 27.73 10.30 -29.38
CA ILE A 335 28.67 10.98 -30.32
C ILE A 335 30.10 10.43 -30.17
N PHE A 336 30.39 9.60 -29.16
CA PHE A 336 31.70 8.99 -28.98
C PHE A 336 31.64 7.46 -29.24
N CYS A 337 31.43 7.09 -30.52
CA CYS A 337 31.78 5.76 -31.00
C CYS A 337 32.84 5.96 -32.12
N PRO A 338 34.13 5.77 -31.85
CA PRO A 338 35.12 5.76 -32.92
C PRO A 338 34.92 4.49 -33.72
N SER A 339 34.60 4.65 -35.01
CA SER A 339 34.78 3.62 -36.02
C SER A 339 36.24 3.15 -36.00
N TRP A 340 36.47 1.87 -35.71
CA TRP A 340 37.69 1.20 -36.09
C TRP A 340 37.28 0.05 -37.03
N ALA A 341 37.98 0.12 -38.19
CA ALA A 341 37.96 -0.83 -39.28
C ALA A 341 38.33 -2.27 -38.88
#